data_431157482670ead47238a11d0f030859
#
_entry.id   431157482670ead47238a11d0f030859
#
_cell.length_a   1.000
_cell.length_b   1.000
_cell.length_c   1.000
_cell.angle_alpha   90.00
_cell.angle_beta   90.00
_cell.angle_gamma   90.00
#
_symmetry.space_group_name_H-M   'P 1'
#
loop_
_entity.id
_entity.type
_entity.pdbx_description
1 polymer ?
#
loop_
_entity_poly.entity_id
_entity_poly.type
_entity_poly.pdbx_seq_one_letter_code
_entity_poly.pdbx_strand_id
1 'polypeptide(L)'
;SYQLNLADTRMKLKLPDGAIEMKLRVLGKHNVYNALAAAAASTAIGISKENIASGLELFGGVDGRLQQKKCQHGATMIDDSYNANPESVRAALSVLASTLGEKILILGDMGELGDNAVDFHECIGEEARLIGIDRLFALGKLSAYSVKKFGAGAQHFKNIEDLITEVESALAPNVTLLIKGSRFMQMDRIVRKFEMEASDI
;
A
#
# COMPACT_ATOMS: atom_id res chain seq x y z
N SER A 1 -15.95 -16.07 4.54
CA SER A 1 -14.88 -16.41 3.59
C SER A 1 -14.58 -15.22 2.69
N TYR A 2 -13.36 -15.15 2.17
CA TYR A 2 -12.94 -14.10 1.24
C TYR A 2 -11.93 -14.63 0.23
N GLN A 3 -11.81 -13.92 -0.89
CA GLN A 3 -10.80 -14.12 -1.94
C GLN A 3 -10.18 -12.76 -2.27
N LEU A 4 -8.86 -12.66 -2.11
CA LEU A 4 -8.08 -11.48 -2.51
C LEU A 4 -7.75 -11.58 -3.99
N ASN A 5 -8.04 -10.51 -4.76
CA ASN A 5 -7.65 -10.36 -6.15
C ASN A 5 -6.75 -9.13 -6.30
N LEU A 6 -6.16 -8.94 -7.48
CA LEU A 6 -5.25 -7.81 -7.76
C LEU A 6 -5.92 -6.42 -7.69
N ALA A 7 -7.22 -6.34 -7.94
CA ALA A 7 -7.96 -5.08 -8.00
C ALA A 7 -9.10 -4.97 -6.98
N ASP A 8 -9.48 -6.07 -6.33
CA ASP A 8 -10.60 -6.10 -5.41
C ASP A 8 -10.50 -7.28 -4.43
N THR A 9 -11.39 -7.29 -3.46
CA THR A 9 -11.58 -8.42 -2.55
C THR A 9 -13.02 -8.88 -2.61
N ARG A 10 -13.27 -10.09 -3.05
CA ARG A 10 -14.59 -10.72 -2.93
C ARG A 10 -14.74 -11.35 -1.56
N MET A 11 -15.85 -11.06 -0.87
CA MET A 11 -16.10 -11.66 0.43
C MET A 11 -17.57 -12.10 0.58
N LYS A 12 -17.75 -13.19 1.33
CA LYS A 12 -19.04 -13.64 1.81
C LYS A 12 -19.13 -13.37 3.30
N LEU A 13 -20.01 -12.47 3.68
CA LEU A 13 -20.28 -12.05 5.04
C LEU A 13 -21.46 -12.86 5.59
N LYS A 14 -21.32 -13.39 6.80
CA LYS A 14 -22.43 -14.00 7.56
C LYS A 14 -22.84 -13.05 8.67
N LEU A 15 -24.09 -12.68 8.68
CA LEU A 15 -24.74 -11.82 9.66
C LEU A 15 -25.90 -12.57 10.33
N PRO A 16 -26.46 -12.09 11.45
CA PRO A 16 -27.58 -12.76 12.14
C PRO A 16 -28.81 -13.00 11.26
N ASP A 17 -29.08 -12.10 10.31
CA ASP A 17 -30.19 -12.15 9.35
C ASP A 17 -29.86 -12.85 8.03
N GLY A 18 -28.71 -13.53 7.95
CA GLY A 18 -28.31 -14.32 6.80
C GLY A 18 -26.93 -14.00 6.24
N ALA A 19 -26.64 -14.55 5.06
CA ALA A 19 -25.36 -14.30 4.38
C ALA A 19 -25.56 -13.39 3.17
N ILE A 20 -24.54 -12.59 2.87
CA ILE A 20 -24.47 -11.73 1.68
C ILE A 20 -23.08 -11.80 1.06
N GLU A 21 -23.02 -11.79 -0.26
CA GLU A 21 -21.76 -11.70 -1.01
C GLU A 21 -21.56 -10.25 -1.49
N MET A 22 -20.33 -9.78 -1.43
CA MET A 22 -19.98 -8.41 -1.79
C MET A 22 -18.57 -8.32 -2.34
N LYS A 23 -18.29 -7.19 -3.00
CA LYS A 23 -17.01 -6.87 -3.61
C LYS A 23 -16.44 -5.59 -2.99
N LEU A 24 -15.38 -5.71 -2.19
CA LEU A 24 -14.67 -4.55 -1.65
C LEU A 24 -13.68 -4.00 -2.69
N ARG A 25 -13.66 -2.68 -2.87
CA ARG A 25 -12.74 -1.97 -3.78
C ARG A 25 -11.39 -1.64 -3.13
N VAL A 26 -11.11 -2.22 -1.98
CA VAL A 26 -9.87 -2.00 -1.21
C VAL A 26 -9.04 -3.26 -1.16
N LEU A 27 -7.71 -3.08 -1.17
CA LEU A 27 -6.73 -4.16 -1.21
C LEU A 27 -6.30 -4.62 0.20
N GLY A 28 -5.84 -5.85 0.29
CA GLY A 28 -5.17 -6.39 1.46
C GLY A 28 -6.09 -6.99 2.51
N LYS A 29 -5.58 -8.03 3.16
CA LYS A 29 -6.29 -8.82 4.18
C LYS A 29 -6.79 -7.97 5.36
N HIS A 30 -6.05 -6.94 5.77
CA HIS A 30 -6.45 -6.05 6.86
C HIS A 30 -7.75 -5.30 6.55
N ASN A 31 -8.03 -4.95 5.28
CA ASN A 31 -9.29 -4.34 4.88
C ASN A 31 -10.47 -5.29 4.94
N VAL A 32 -10.26 -6.60 4.86
CA VAL A 32 -11.31 -7.60 5.17
C VAL A 32 -11.70 -7.49 6.64
N TYR A 33 -10.72 -7.38 7.57
CA TYR A 33 -11.01 -7.20 9.00
C TYR A 33 -11.67 -5.86 9.30
N ASN A 34 -11.26 -4.79 8.64
CA ASN A 34 -11.91 -3.48 8.76
C ASN A 34 -13.37 -3.54 8.31
N ALA A 35 -13.65 -4.20 7.18
CA ALA A 35 -15.02 -4.42 6.69
C ALA A 35 -15.86 -5.28 7.65
N LEU A 36 -15.26 -6.32 8.26
CA LEU A 36 -15.93 -7.12 9.28
C LEU A 36 -16.28 -6.30 10.52
N ALA A 37 -15.36 -5.44 10.99
CA ALA A 37 -15.61 -4.56 12.12
C ALA A 37 -16.71 -3.54 11.82
N ALA A 38 -16.68 -2.91 10.64
CA ALA A 38 -17.71 -2.00 10.20
C ALA A 38 -19.09 -2.69 10.08
N ALA A 39 -19.13 -3.89 9.49
CA ALA A 39 -20.34 -4.68 9.38
C ALA A 39 -20.91 -5.06 10.76
N ALA A 40 -20.06 -5.47 11.70
CA ALA A 40 -20.48 -5.80 13.05
C ALA A 40 -21.09 -4.61 13.79
N ALA A 41 -20.42 -3.44 13.72
CA ALA A 41 -20.91 -2.20 14.31
C ALA A 41 -22.26 -1.76 13.69
N SER A 42 -22.39 -1.83 12.36
CA SER A 42 -23.61 -1.48 11.64
C SER A 42 -24.78 -2.42 11.98
N THR A 43 -24.50 -3.73 12.11
CA THR A 43 -25.47 -4.72 12.55
C THR A 43 -25.98 -4.44 13.96
N ALA A 44 -25.08 -4.05 14.87
CA ALA A 44 -25.44 -3.76 16.27
C ALA A 44 -26.42 -2.58 16.41
N ILE A 45 -26.43 -1.65 15.44
CA ILE A 45 -27.39 -0.52 15.39
C ILE A 45 -28.55 -0.76 14.45
N GLY A 46 -28.76 -2.00 13.97
CA GLY A 46 -29.96 -2.43 13.22
C GLY A 46 -29.94 -2.11 11.73
N ILE A 47 -28.78 -1.86 11.12
CA ILE A 47 -28.68 -1.67 9.66
C ILE A 47 -28.85 -3.02 8.95
N SER A 48 -29.65 -3.07 7.89
CA SER A 48 -29.87 -4.28 7.12
C SER A 48 -28.61 -4.74 6.38
N LYS A 49 -28.49 -6.05 6.13
CA LYS A 49 -27.33 -6.62 5.43
C LYS A 49 -27.13 -6.07 4.03
N GLU A 50 -28.22 -5.74 3.33
CA GLU A 50 -28.19 -5.13 1.99
C GLU A 50 -27.55 -3.73 2.03
N ASN A 51 -27.94 -2.92 3.01
CA ASN A 51 -27.36 -1.58 3.20
C ASN A 51 -25.89 -1.65 3.66
N ILE A 52 -25.55 -2.61 4.51
CA ILE A 52 -24.15 -2.86 4.92
C ILE A 52 -23.31 -3.24 3.71
N ALA A 53 -23.77 -4.18 2.88
CA ALA A 53 -23.05 -4.60 1.69
C ALA A 53 -22.89 -3.43 0.69
N SER A 54 -23.97 -2.72 0.39
CA SER A 54 -23.93 -1.57 -0.51
C SER A 54 -22.98 -0.47 -0.03
N GLY A 55 -22.99 -0.14 1.26
CA GLY A 55 -22.06 0.83 1.84
C GLY A 55 -20.59 0.41 1.74
N LEU A 56 -20.30 -0.87 2.00
CA LEU A 56 -18.96 -1.42 1.90
C LEU A 56 -18.46 -1.50 0.44
N GLU A 57 -19.33 -1.81 -0.52
CA GLU A 57 -18.99 -1.85 -1.95
C GLU A 57 -18.74 -0.45 -2.55
N LEU A 58 -19.42 0.57 -2.01
CA LEU A 58 -19.21 1.96 -2.41
C LEU A 58 -17.93 2.56 -1.83
N PHE A 59 -17.40 1.97 -0.76
CA PHE A 59 -16.19 2.48 -0.12
C PHE A 59 -14.96 2.27 -1.00
N GLY A 60 -14.42 3.37 -1.55
CA GLY A 60 -13.26 3.38 -2.44
C GLY A 60 -11.91 3.44 -1.73
N GLY A 61 -11.88 3.33 -0.39
CA GLY A 61 -10.66 3.48 0.41
C GLY A 61 -10.50 4.89 0.98
N VAL A 62 -9.37 5.11 1.64
CA VAL A 62 -8.95 6.41 2.19
C VAL A 62 -7.66 6.79 1.47
N ASP A 63 -7.51 8.07 1.11
CA ASP A 63 -6.31 8.57 0.44
C ASP A 63 -5.04 8.21 1.21
N GLY A 64 -4.05 7.73 0.48
CA GLY A 64 -2.79 7.29 1.06
C GLY A 64 -2.86 5.97 1.85
N ARG A 65 -3.93 5.16 1.67
CA ARG A 65 -4.08 3.85 2.34
C ARG A 65 -4.37 2.73 1.35
N LEU A 66 -3.28 2.16 0.80
CA LEU A 66 -3.28 1.05 -0.16
C LEU A 66 -4.25 1.27 -1.35
N GLN A 67 -4.32 2.50 -1.83
CA GLN A 67 -5.09 2.82 -3.03
C GLN A 67 -4.30 2.50 -4.29
N GLN A 68 -4.90 1.72 -5.18
CA GLN A 68 -4.34 1.52 -6.50
C GLN A 68 -4.72 2.69 -7.40
N LYS A 69 -3.72 3.31 -8.02
CA LYS A 69 -3.85 4.47 -8.89
C LYS A 69 -3.15 4.21 -10.22
N LYS A 70 -3.66 4.85 -11.28
CA LYS A 70 -2.95 4.88 -12.56
C LYS A 70 -1.76 5.82 -12.45
N CYS A 71 -0.65 5.43 -13.02
CA CYS A 71 0.60 6.18 -13.01
C CYS A 71 1.03 6.52 -14.45
N GLN A 72 1.82 7.57 -14.59
CA GLN A 72 2.41 7.95 -15.87
C GLN A 72 3.17 6.76 -16.51
N HIS A 73 3.38 6.83 -17.81
CA HIS A 73 4.04 5.79 -18.62
C HIS A 73 3.39 4.40 -18.54
N GLY A 74 2.10 4.33 -18.14
CA GLY A 74 1.35 3.08 -18.05
C GLY A 74 1.68 2.22 -16.82
N ALA A 75 2.51 2.70 -15.90
CA ALA A 75 2.80 2.03 -14.64
C ALA A 75 1.57 1.99 -13.72
N THR A 76 1.59 1.09 -12.74
CA THR A 76 0.61 1.04 -11.65
C THR A 76 1.25 1.57 -10.36
N MET A 77 0.51 2.35 -9.59
CA MET A 77 0.95 2.88 -8.31
C MET A 77 0.02 2.41 -7.19
N ILE A 78 0.59 1.96 -6.09
CA ILE A 78 -0.10 1.68 -4.84
C ILE A 78 0.27 2.80 -3.87
N ASP A 79 -0.67 3.69 -3.63
CA ASP A 79 -0.52 4.81 -2.69
C ASP A 79 -0.83 4.33 -1.26
N ASP A 80 0.20 4.20 -0.44
CA ASP A 80 0.11 3.92 1.01
C ASP A 80 0.94 4.95 1.81
N SER A 81 0.93 6.20 1.32
CA SER A 81 1.81 7.29 1.74
C SER A 81 1.38 7.98 3.04
N TYR A 82 0.19 7.69 3.59
CA TYR A 82 -0.35 8.41 4.75
C TYR A 82 0.51 8.24 6.01
N ASN A 83 0.93 7.01 6.33
CA ASN A 83 1.78 6.71 7.48
C ASN A 83 2.48 5.37 7.32
N ALA A 84 3.55 5.13 8.12
CA ALA A 84 4.29 3.87 8.10
C ALA A 84 4.67 3.43 9.51
N ASN A 85 4.47 2.14 9.77
CA ASN A 85 5.07 1.36 10.84
C ASN A 85 5.43 -0.03 10.32
N PRO A 86 6.25 -0.82 11.02
CA PRO A 86 6.73 -2.11 10.50
C PRO A 86 5.63 -3.06 10.06
N GLU A 87 4.54 -3.19 10.83
CA GLU A 87 3.43 -4.08 10.49
C GLU A 87 2.68 -3.62 9.23
N SER A 88 2.40 -2.32 9.13
CA SER A 88 1.73 -1.76 7.96
C SER A 88 2.60 -1.85 6.70
N VAL A 89 3.93 -1.71 6.83
CA VAL A 89 4.86 -1.91 5.70
C VAL A 89 4.84 -3.37 5.25
N ARG A 90 4.88 -4.36 6.16
CA ARG A 90 4.76 -5.79 5.82
C ARG A 90 3.46 -6.11 5.10
N ALA A 91 2.34 -5.54 5.58
CA ALA A 91 1.04 -5.72 4.93
C ALA A 91 1.05 -5.15 3.49
N ALA A 92 1.62 -3.97 3.28
CA ALA A 92 1.73 -3.33 1.98
C ALA A 92 2.71 -4.09 1.05
N LEU A 93 3.83 -4.58 1.58
CA LEU A 93 4.77 -5.42 0.85
C LEU A 93 4.11 -6.71 0.34
N SER A 94 3.25 -7.34 1.14
CA SER A 94 2.50 -8.52 0.72
C SER A 94 1.57 -8.24 -0.45
N VAL A 95 0.98 -7.04 -0.51
CA VAL A 95 0.16 -6.60 -1.64
C VAL A 95 1.05 -6.37 -2.88
N LEU A 96 2.16 -5.65 -2.75
CA LEU A 96 3.09 -5.41 -3.85
C LEU A 96 3.66 -6.73 -4.39
N ALA A 97 4.05 -7.66 -3.53
CA ALA A 97 4.59 -8.96 -3.92
C ALA A 97 3.59 -9.81 -4.73
N SER A 98 2.28 -9.59 -4.56
CA SER A 98 1.24 -10.29 -5.32
C SER A 98 0.99 -9.71 -6.72
N THR A 99 1.58 -8.57 -7.07
CA THR A 99 1.44 -7.97 -8.41
C THR A 99 2.33 -8.67 -9.43
N LEU A 100 1.99 -8.49 -10.71
CA LEU A 100 2.81 -8.98 -11.83
C LEU A 100 3.84 -7.93 -12.24
N GLY A 101 4.88 -8.38 -12.94
CA GLY A 101 5.93 -7.52 -13.48
C GLY A 101 6.93 -7.06 -12.41
N GLU A 102 7.60 -5.95 -12.69
CA GLU A 102 8.63 -5.36 -11.82
C GLU A 102 8.00 -4.62 -10.65
N LYS A 103 8.51 -4.85 -9.45
CA LYS A 103 8.00 -4.35 -8.18
C LYS A 103 9.00 -3.41 -7.55
N ILE A 104 8.61 -2.16 -7.39
CA ILE A 104 9.46 -1.12 -6.81
C ILE A 104 8.84 -0.62 -5.51
N LEU A 105 9.56 -0.76 -4.40
CA LEU A 105 9.21 -0.14 -3.14
C LEU A 105 9.87 1.25 -3.05
N ILE A 106 9.06 2.28 -2.79
CA ILE A 106 9.52 3.63 -2.47
C ILE A 106 9.23 3.87 -0.99
N LEU A 107 10.28 3.90 -0.17
CA LEU A 107 10.16 3.89 1.29
C LEU A 107 10.74 5.16 1.91
N GLY A 108 9.91 5.89 2.65
CA GLY A 108 10.34 6.92 3.60
C GLY A 108 10.62 6.34 4.98
N ASP A 109 11.20 7.15 5.87
CA ASP A 109 11.42 6.73 7.25
C ASP A 109 10.11 6.34 7.96
N MET A 110 10.19 5.31 8.79
CA MET A 110 9.17 4.96 9.78
C MET A 110 9.48 5.68 11.09
N GLY A 111 8.55 6.52 11.55
CA GLY A 111 8.68 7.26 12.82
C GLY A 111 8.14 6.49 14.03
N GLU A 112 8.35 7.06 15.20
CA GLU A 112 7.77 6.61 16.48
C GLU A 112 8.14 5.17 16.89
N LEU A 113 9.34 4.69 16.49
CA LEU A 113 9.80 3.33 16.73
C LEU A 113 10.73 3.20 17.94
N GLY A 114 11.06 4.31 18.61
CA GLY A 114 11.98 4.31 19.74
C GLY A 114 13.38 3.82 19.39
N ASP A 115 14.04 3.17 20.33
CA ASP A 115 15.44 2.75 20.21
C ASP A 115 15.67 1.65 19.15
N ASN A 116 14.65 0.90 18.79
CA ASN A 116 14.71 -0.17 17.80
C ASN A 116 14.49 0.31 16.36
N ALA A 117 14.46 1.62 16.11
CA ALA A 117 14.14 2.19 14.80
C ALA A 117 15.07 1.66 13.69
N VAL A 118 16.36 1.54 13.97
CA VAL A 118 17.35 1.00 13.01
C VAL A 118 17.04 -0.45 12.68
N ASP A 119 16.83 -1.28 13.70
CA ASP A 119 16.59 -2.72 13.52
C ASP A 119 15.31 -2.98 12.69
N PHE A 120 14.25 -2.22 12.95
CA PHE A 120 13.02 -2.30 12.14
C PHE A 120 13.23 -1.93 10.68
N HIS A 121 14.02 -0.87 10.40
CA HIS A 121 14.33 -0.51 9.01
C HIS A 121 15.21 -1.59 8.34
N GLU A 122 16.19 -2.14 9.04
CA GLU A 122 16.99 -3.25 8.55
C GLU A 122 16.12 -4.48 8.22
N CYS A 123 15.24 -4.89 9.15
CA CYS A 123 14.31 -5.99 8.93
C CYS A 123 13.42 -5.78 7.69
N ILE A 124 12.84 -4.58 7.54
CA ILE A 124 11.99 -4.27 6.37
C ILE A 124 12.77 -4.38 5.06
N GLY A 125 14.02 -3.90 5.03
CA GLY A 125 14.86 -4.03 3.82
C GLY A 125 15.13 -5.49 3.45
N GLU A 126 15.46 -6.32 4.43
CA GLU A 126 15.68 -7.75 4.23
C GLU A 126 14.40 -8.48 3.81
N GLU A 127 13.30 -8.24 4.51
CA GLU A 127 12.00 -8.84 4.22
C GLU A 127 11.52 -8.49 2.80
N ALA A 128 11.67 -7.22 2.37
CA ALA A 128 11.31 -6.79 1.02
C ALA A 128 12.09 -7.58 -0.05
N ARG A 129 13.40 -7.77 0.15
CA ARG A 129 14.22 -8.59 -0.75
C ARG A 129 13.75 -10.04 -0.76
N LEU A 130 13.50 -10.64 0.39
CA LEU A 130 13.15 -12.05 0.53
C LEU A 130 11.80 -12.40 -0.12
N ILE A 131 10.83 -11.48 -0.11
CA ILE A 131 9.54 -11.70 -0.75
C ILE A 131 9.50 -11.36 -2.25
N GLY A 132 10.66 -11.00 -2.83
CA GLY A 132 10.81 -10.79 -4.26
C GLY A 132 10.41 -9.40 -4.74
N ILE A 133 10.67 -8.34 -3.96
CA ILE A 133 10.66 -6.97 -4.47
C ILE A 133 11.94 -6.76 -5.28
N ASP A 134 11.81 -6.19 -6.48
CA ASP A 134 12.92 -6.08 -7.42
C ASP A 134 13.82 -4.89 -7.11
N ARG A 135 13.22 -3.74 -6.74
CA ARG A 135 13.98 -2.52 -6.42
C ARG A 135 13.44 -1.83 -5.17
N LEU A 136 14.34 -1.20 -4.43
CA LEU A 136 14.02 -0.35 -3.27
C LEU A 136 14.62 1.04 -3.45
N PHE A 137 13.78 2.07 -3.51
CA PHE A 137 14.18 3.47 -3.47
C PHE A 137 13.83 4.07 -2.11
N ALA A 138 14.79 4.58 -1.39
CA ALA A 138 14.59 5.02 -0.02
C ALA A 138 14.98 6.49 0.19
N LEU A 139 14.15 7.21 0.92
CA LEU A 139 14.34 8.61 1.31
C LEU A 139 14.28 8.75 2.82
N GLY A 140 15.31 9.31 3.43
CA GLY A 140 15.35 9.55 4.87
C GLY A 140 16.60 8.97 5.53
N LYS A 141 16.80 9.29 6.81
CA LYS A 141 18.02 8.86 7.53
C LYS A 141 17.97 7.38 7.92
N LEU A 142 16.79 6.90 8.35
CA LEU A 142 16.59 5.55 8.85
C LEU A 142 16.37 4.55 7.70
N SER A 143 15.70 4.96 6.64
CA SER A 143 15.48 4.12 5.45
C SER A 143 16.77 3.75 4.71
N ALA A 144 17.88 4.46 4.95
CA ALA A 144 19.20 4.06 4.50
C ALA A 144 19.63 2.67 5.03
N TYR A 145 19.16 2.29 6.21
CA TYR A 145 19.44 0.96 6.77
C TYR A 145 18.66 -0.14 6.02
N SER A 146 17.45 0.17 5.55
CA SER A 146 16.69 -0.74 4.67
C SER A 146 17.43 -0.99 3.37
N VAL A 147 18.01 0.05 2.75
CA VAL A 147 18.82 -0.09 1.52
C VAL A 147 20.02 -1.00 1.75
N LYS A 148 20.73 -0.84 2.88
CA LYS A 148 21.90 -1.65 3.22
C LYS A 148 21.56 -3.14 3.31
N LYS A 149 20.40 -3.47 3.88
CA LYS A 149 19.96 -4.87 4.06
C LYS A 149 19.29 -5.45 2.80
N PHE A 150 18.64 -4.62 2.02
CA PHE A 150 18.10 -5.04 0.73
C PHE A 150 19.25 -5.42 -0.22
N GLY A 151 20.30 -4.61 -0.30
CA GLY A 151 21.48 -4.88 -1.12
C GLY A 151 21.28 -4.49 -2.58
N ALA A 152 21.61 -5.39 -3.53
CA ALA A 152 21.54 -5.12 -4.95
C ALA A 152 20.09 -4.76 -5.38
N GLY A 153 19.94 -3.70 -6.19
CA GLY A 153 18.63 -3.17 -6.60
C GLY A 153 18.09 -2.09 -5.67
N ALA A 154 18.79 -1.76 -4.56
CA ALA A 154 18.39 -0.69 -3.68
C ALA A 154 19.24 0.58 -3.86
N GLN A 155 18.59 1.75 -3.72
CA GLN A 155 19.23 3.06 -3.79
C GLN A 155 18.66 4.00 -2.72
N HIS A 156 19.55 4.72 -2.04
CA HIS A 156 19.20 5.74 -1.05
C HIS A 156 19.37 7.14 -1.62
N PHE A 157 18.37 7.99 -1.39
CA PHE A 157 18.33 9.38 -1.85
C PHE A 157 18.39 10.34 -0.66
N LYS A 158 19.10 11.46 -0.84
CA LYS A 158 19.24 12.49 0.18
C LYS A 158 18.13 13.55 0.12
N ASN A 159 17.54 13.72 -1.04
CA ASN A 159 16.45 14.67 -1.32
C ASN A 159 15.38 14.01 -2.21
N ILE A 160 14.21 14.63 -2.25
CA ILE A 160 13.08 14.08 -2.98
C ILE A 160 13.20 14.30 -4.49
N GLU A 161 13.91 15.32 -4.91
CA GLU A 161 14.08 15.68 -6.33
C GLU A 161 14.86 14.58 -7.07
N ASP A 162 15.96 14.12 -6.48
CA ASP A 162 16.76 13.01 -7.03
C ASP A 162 15.95 11.70 -7.04
N LEU A 163 15.19 11.44 -5.97
CA LEU A 163 14.30 10.29 -5.91
C LEU A 163 13.24 10.34 -7.02
N ILE A 164 12.59 11.48 -7.22
CA ILE A 164 11.58 11.67 -8.27
C ILE A 164 12.20 11.41 -9.66
N THR A 165 13.40 11.91 -9.92
CA THR A 165 14.10 11.69 -11.19
C THR A 165 14.37 10.20 -11.44
N GLU A 166 14.82 9.47 -10.42
CA GLU A 166 15.05 8.02 -10.54
C GLU A 166 13.74 7.24 -10.72
N VAL A 167 12.69 7.60 -9.97
CA VAL A 167 11.36 6.99 -10.12
C VAL A 167 10.85 7.20 -11.55
N GLU A 168 10.92 8.42 -12.10
CA GLU A 168 10.47 8.74 -13.46
C GLU A 168 11.17 7.86 -14.51
N SER A 169 12.49 7.66 -14.36
CA SER A 169 13.27 6.81 -15.26
C SER A 169 12.89 5.32 -15.20
N ALA A 170 12.31 4.89 -14.08
CA ALA A 170 11.91 3.50 -13.84
C ALA A 170 10.47 3.20 -14.27
N LEU A 171 9.66 4.21 -14.61
CA LEU A 171 8.25 4.00 -14.97
C LEU A 171 8.10 3.26 -16.32
N ALA A 172 7.35 2.18 -16.33
CA ALA A 172 7.00 1.40 -17.52
C ALA A 172 5.68 0.63 -17.30
N PRO A 173 4.99 0.17 -18.35
CA PRO A 173 3.68 -0.50 -18.23
C PRO A 173 3.68 -1.77 -17.36
N ASN A 174 4.83 -2.43 -17.22
CA ASN A 174 4.99 -3.64 -16.41
C ASN A 174 5.49 -3.35 -14.98
N VAL A 175 5.56 -2.09 -14.58
CA VAL A 175 6.06 -1.66 -13.26
C VAL A 175 4.90 -1.39 -12.31
N THR A 176 5.01 -1.91 -11.08
CA THR A 176 4.15 -1.53 -9.97
C THR A 176 4.99 -0.87 -8.88
N LEU A 177 4.61 0.37 -8.51
CA LEU A 177 5.22 1.14 -7.42
C LEU A 177 4.38 0.98 -6.15
N LEU A 178 5.02 0.78 -5.00
CA LEU A 178 4.42 0.99 -3.69
C LEU A 178 5.08 2.20 -3.03
N ILE A 179 4.31 3.22 -2.67
CA ILE A 179 4.81 4.44 -2.03
C ILE A 179 4.36 4.47 -0.58
N LYS A 180 5.31 4.46 0.36
CA LYS A 180 5.04 4.41 1.79
C LYS A 180 6.08 5.16 2.62
N GLY A 181 5.64 5.76 3.73
CA GLY A 181 6.49 6.45 4.70
C GLY A 181 5.65 7.08 5.80
N SER A 182 6.27 7.42 6.92
CA SER A 182 5.57 8.14 7.99
C SER A 182 5.10 9.52 7.55
N ARG A 183 4.06 10.04 8.19
CA ARG A 183 3.38 11.28 7.79
C ARG A 183 4.34 12.47 7.61
N PHE A 184 5.34 12.60 8.47
CA PHE A 184 6.33 13.69 8.38
C PHE A 184 7.22 13.63 7.12
N MET A 185 7.34 12.45 6.49
CA MET A 185 8.10 12.27 5.25
C MET A 185 7.39 12.84 4.02
N GLN A 186 6.07 13.04 4.12
CA GLN A 186 5.24 13.60 3.03
C GLN A 186 5.44 12.88 1.69
N MET A 187 5.41 11.55 1.74
CA MET A 187 5.63 10.72 0.55
C MET A 187 4.50 10.86 -0.50
N ASP A 188 3.37 11.43 -0.11
CA ASP A 188 2.27 11.84 -1.00
C ASP A 188 2.69 12.84 -2.09
N ARG A 189 3.83 13.53 -1.93
CA ARG A 189 4.41 14.38 -3.00
C ARG A 189 4.82 13.56 -4.22
N ILE A 190 5.31 12.33 -4.02
CA ILE A 190 5.67 11.41 -5.12
C ILE A 190 4.39 10.91 -5.80
N VAL A 191 3.37 10.58 -5.01
CA VAL A 191 2.05 10.18 -5.53
C VAL A 191 1.51 11.25 -6.47
N ARG A 192 1.39 12.49 -5.99
CA ARG A 192 0.87 13.64 -6.77
C ARG A 192 1.67 13.95 -8.03
N LYS A 193 2.99 13.68 -8.02
CA LYS A 193 3.84 13.90 -9.19
C LYS A 193 3.51 12.95 -10.34
N PHE A 194 3.15 11.70 -10.04
CA PHE A 194 3.05 10.63 -11.04
C PHE A 194 1.63 10.09 -11.24
N GLU A 195 0.66 10.46 -10.39
CA GLU A 195 -0.73 10.10 -10.58
C GLU A 195 -1.29 10.70 -11.86
N MET A 196 -2.02 9.90 -12.63
CA MET A 196 -2.78 10.37 -13.80
C MET A 196 -4.21 10.69 -13.35
N GLU A 197 -4.67 11.89 -13.65
CA GLU A 197 -6.08 12.25 -13.44
C GLU A 197 -6.99 11.55 -14.45
N ALA A 198 -8.27 11.38 -14.08
CA ALA A 198 -9.24 10.70 -14.94
C ALA A 198 -9.49 11.45 -16.29
N SER A 199 -9.03 12.71 -16.43
CA SER A 199 -9.08 13.53 -17.62
C SER A 199 -7.95 13.27 -18.64
N ASP A 200 -6.96 12.47 -18.26
CA ASP A 200 -5.75 12.21 -19.09
C ASP A 200 -5.86 10.91 -19.90
N ILE A 201 -7.10 10.37 -20.05
CA ILE A 201 -7.35 9.09 -20.73
C ILE A 201 -8.14 9.29 -22.02
#